data_bf1cb12f0a71f44eee4261f0a01928c8
#
_entry.id   bf1cb12f0a71f44eee4261f0a01928c8
#
_cell.length_a   1.000
_cell.length_b   1.000
_cell.length_c   1.000
_cell.angle_alpha   90.00
_cell.angle_beta   90.00
_cell.angle_gamma   90.00
#
_symmetry.space_group_name_H-M   'P 1'
#
loop_
_entity.id
_entity.type
_entity.pdbx_description
1 polymer ?
#
loop_
_entity_poly.entity_id
_entity_poly.type
_entity_poly.pdbx_seq_one_letter_code
_entity_poly.pdbx_strand_id
1 'polypeptide(L)'
;MNREDTPLDEHGEKDYENLEALDIELFNNNMNDLLAGKSVDLPSFDFMTGKKIFGKRITSISENQPIVIEGIHGLNEKLTQFIPKEEKFKIYISPLAQINIDVHNRVPTTLERMLRRIVRDNLFRGHSAKDTIATWPKVRAGEEKNIFPYSGE
;
A
#
# COMPACT_ATOMS: atom_id res chain seq x y z
N MET A 1 9.55 -1.63 6.11
CA MET A 1 10.01 -1.61 7.53
C MET A 1 9.70 -2.95 8.16
N ASN A 2 10.37 -3.38 9.24
CA ASN A 2 9.94 -4.59 9.96
C ASN A 2 8.71 -4.30 10.80
N ARG A 3 7.95 -5.34 11.19
CA ARG A 3 6.73 -5.15 12.00
C ARG A 3 7.00 -4.50 13.37
N GLU A 4 8.15 -4.77 13.96
CA GLU A 4 8.54 -4.18 15.25
C GLU A 4 8.77 -2.66 15.17
N ASP A 5 9.23 -2.17 14.00
CA ASP A 5 9.55 -0.76 13.74
C ASP A 5 8.33 0.06 13.28
N THR A 6 7.15 -0.56 13.14
CA THR A 6 5.93 0.13 12.70
C THR A 6 5.56 1.23 13.70
N PRO A 7 5.27 2.47 13.24
CA PRO A 7 4.86 3.56 14.11
C PRO A 7 3.60 3.23 14.90
N LEU A 8 3.41 3.87 16.03
CA LEU A 8 2.23 3.73 16.86
C LEU A 8 1.21 4.82 16.53
N ASP A 9 -0.07 4.48 16.62
CA ASP A 9 -1.18 5.41 16.55
C ASP A 9 -1.34 6.18 17.89
N GLU A 10 -2.31 7.10 17.95
CA GLU A 10 -2.63 7.88 19.15
C GLU A 10 -3.07 7.04 20.36
N HIS A 11 -3.43 5.77 20.14
CA HIS A 11 -3.80 4.82 21.17
C HIS A 11 -2.65 3.89 21.58
N GLY A 12 -1.45 4.09 21.01
CA GLY A 12 -0.27 3.26 21.29
C GLY A 12 -0.28 1.91 20.58
N GLU A 13 -1.16 1.72 19.58
CA GLU A 13 -1.22 0.52 18.76
C GLU A 13 -0.52 0.73 17.41
N LYS A 14 -0.02 -0.34 16.81
CA LYS A 14 0.72 -0.26 15.54
C LYS A 14 -0.17 0.25 14.40
N ASP A 15 0.27 1.35 13.77
CA ASP A 15 -0.40 1.98 12.62
C ASP A 15 0.22 1.52 11.31
N TYR A 16 -0.32 0.44 10.76
CA TYR A 16 0.11 -0.13 9.47
C TYR A 16 -0.35 0.67 8.24
N GLU A 17 -1.29 1.58 8.43
CA GLU A 17 -1.80 2.45 7.36
C GLU A 17 -1.01 3.78 7.28
N ASN A 18 -0.07 4.00 8.20
CA ASN A 18 0.79 5.17 8.19
C ASN A 18 1.84 5.08 7.07
N LEU A 19 2.12 6.22 6.44
CA LEU A 19 3.20 6.30 5.45
C LEU A 19 4.56 5.90 6.04
N GLU A 20 4.81 6.25 7.29
CA GLU A 20 6.06 5.93 8.01
C GLU A 20 6.19 4.45 8.38
N ALA A 21 5.15 3.62 8.16
CA ALA A 21 5.27 2.17 8.19
C ALA A 21 6.06 1.62 6.99
N LEU A 22 6.26 2.42 5.96
CA LEU A 22 7.16 2.13 4.85
C LEU A 22 8.58 2.62 5.18
N ASP A 23 9.56 1.94 4.61
CA ASP A 23 10.95 2.39 4.61
C ASP A 23 11.16 3.34 3.42
N ILE A 24 10.79 4.62 3.65
CA ILE A 24 10.77 5.64 2.59
C ILE A 24 12.17 5.90 2.03
N GLU A 25 13.19 5.89 2.89
CA GLU A 25 14.57 6.09 2.47
C GLU A 25 15.04 4.94 1.57
N LEU A 26 14.87 3.69 2.02
CA LEU A 26 15.21 2.51 1.22
C LEU A 26 14.42 2.49 -0.10
N PHE A 27 13.13 2.85 -0.06
CA PHE A 27 12.30 2.92 -1.26
C PHE A 27 12.87 3.91 -2.28
N ASN A 28 13.17 5.14 -1.86
CA ASN A 28 13.69 6.16 -2.78
C ASN A 28 15.10 5.82 -3.28
N ASN A 29 15.98 5.27 -2.44
CA ASN A 29 17.30 4.82 -2.85
C ASN A 29 17.20 3.73 -3.93
N ASN A 30 16.34 2.73 -3.72
CA ASN A 30 16.10 1.66 -4.68
C ASN A 30 15.54 2.19 -6.01
N MET A 31 14.59 3.13 -5.96
CA MET A 31 14.03 3.74 -7.18
C MET A 31 15.09 4.53 -7.96
N ASN A 32 15.86 5.37 -7.29
CA ASN A 32 16.93 6.14 -7.93
C ASN A 32 18.01 5.24 -8.53
N ASP A 33 18.38 4.16 -7.85
CA ASP A 33 19.34 3.20 -8.39
C ASP A 33 18.81 2.44 -9.61
N LEU A 34 17.52 2.05 -9.60
CA LEU A 34 16.87 1.45 -10.76
C LEU A 34 16.80 2.42 -11.95
N LEU A 35 16.42 3.68 -11.73
CA LEU A 35 16.39 4.71 -12.77
C LEU A 35 17.78 5.01 -13.33
N ALA A 36 18.82 4.86 -12.50
CA ALA A 36 20.22 4.96 -12.93
C ALA A 36 20.75 3.68 -13.63
N GLY A 37 19.89 2.69 -13.90
CA GLY A 37 20.24 1.44 -14.59
C GLY A 37 21.02 0.45 -13.72
N LYS A 38 21.06 0.64 -12.41
CA LYS A 38 21.74 -0.28 -11.50
C LYS A 38 20.88 -1.49 -11.15
N SER A 39 21.53 -2.55 -10.72
CA SER A 39 20.86 -3.72 -10.13
C SER A 39 20.61 -3.49 -8.65
N VAL A 40 19.40 -3.74 -8.19
CA VAL A 40 18.93 -3.49 -6.82
C VAL A 40 18.34 -4.76 -6.21
N ASP A 41 18.68 -5.03 -4.96
CA ASP A 41 18.05 -6.11 -4.18
C ASP A 41 16.81 -5.57 -3.46
N LEU A 42 15.65 -5.77 -4.08
CA LEU A 42 14.37 -5.31 -3.53
C LEU A 42 13.94 -6.20 -2.37
N PRO A 43 13.60 -5.61 -1.21
CA PRO A 43 13.15 -6.39 -0.07
C PRO A 43 11.81 -7.08 -0.33
N SER A 44 11.69 -8.30 0.16
CA SER A 44 10.42 -9.01 0.29
C SER A 44 9.98 -8.98 1.75
N PHE A 45 8.68 -8.86 2.01
CA PHE A 45 8.16 -8.88 3.37
C PHE A 45 7.58 -10.25 3.69
N ASP A 46 8.09 -10.86 4.77
CA ASP A 46 7.55 -12.09 5.30
C ASP A 46 6.46 -11.78 6.34
N PHE A 47 5.22 -12.05 5.99
CA PHE A 47 4.07 -11.80 6.86
C PHE A 47 4.04 -12.70 8.11
N MET A 48 4.66 -13.87 8.07
CA MET A 48 4.70 -14.79 9.20
C MET A 48 5.67 -14.28 10.27
N THR A 49 6.89 -13.93 9.87
CA THR A 49 7.91 -13.41 10.79
C THR A 49 7.83 -11.91 11.02
N GLY A 50 7.15 -11.17 10.16
CA GLY A 50 7.04 -9.71 10.22
C GLY A 50 8.34 -8.98 9.87
N LYS A 51 9.22 -9.59 9.08
CA LYS A 51 10.55 -9.05 8.74
C LYS A 51 10.73 -8.85 7.25
N LYS A 52 11.59 -7.88 6.90
CA LYS A 52 12.13 -7.73 5.55
C LYS A 52 13.16 -8.82 5.28
N ILE A 53 13.12 -9.41 4.10
CA ILE A 53 14.08 -10.41 3.61
C ILE A 53 14.71 -9.87 2.34
N PHE A 54 16.04 -9.89 2.28
CA PHE A 54 16.86 -9.53 1.13
C PHE A 54 17.42 -10.77 0.44
N GLY A 55 18.05 -10.60 -0.72
CA GLY A 55 18.69 -11.68 -1.48
C GLY A 55 17.74 -12.52 -2.33
N LYS A 56 16.44 -12.21 -2.33
CA LYS A 56 15.44 -12.97 -3.10
C LYS A 56 14.99 -12.29 -4.39
N ARG A 57 15.16 -10.97 -4.50
CA ARG A 57 14.57 -10.18 -5.59
C ARG A 57 15.55 -9.15 -6.12
N ILE A 58 16.59 -9.64 -6.79
CA ILE A 58 17.52 -8.77 -7.49
C ILE A 58 16.87 -8.35 -8.82
N THR A 59 16.74 -7.05 -9.03
CA THR A 59 16.03 -6.46 -10.16
C THR A 59 16.87 -5.36 -10.79
N SER A 60 16.84 -5.27 -12.10
CA SER A 60 17.34 -4.15 -12.90
C SER A 60 16.31 -3.81 -13.97
N ILE A 61 16.35 -2.59 -14.49
CA ILE A 61 15.48 -2.14 -15.57
C ILE A 61 16.30 -1.65 -16.75
N SER A 62 15.72 -1.74 -17.95
CA SER A 62 16.27 -1.14 -19.17
C SER A 62 15.89 0.33 -19.27
N GLU A 63 16.60 1.11 -20.08
CA GLU A 63 16.42 2.57 -20.23
C GLU A 63 14.98 3.01 -20.52
N ASN A 64 14.21 2.22 -21.29
CA ASN A 64 12.82 2.54 -21.66
C ASN A 64 11.78 1.68 -20.93
N GLN A 65 12.13 1.09 -19.80
CA GLN A 65 11.25 0.21 -19.06
C GLN A 65 10.58 0.96 -17.90
N PRO A 66 9.24 1.15 -17.92
CA PRO A 66 8.54 1.81 -16.81
C PRO A 66 8.52 0.93 -15.57
N ILE A 67 8.59 1.56 -14.40
CA ILE A 67 8.36 0.93 -13.11
C ILE A 67 6.92 1.21 -12.70
N VAL A 68 6.11 0.17 -12.51
CA VAL A 68 4.74 0.31 -11.99
C VAL A 68 4.74 0.04 -10.50
N ILE A 69 4.31 1.02 -9.72
CA ILE A 69 4.22 0.96 -8.26
C ILE A 69 2.75 1.03 -7.88
N GLU A 70 2.26 0.06 -7.14
CA GLU A 70 0.91 0.10 -6.56
C GLU A 70 0.97 0.12 -5.03
N GLY A 71 0.04 0.85 -4.43
CA GLY A 71 -0.10 0.90 -2.98
C GLY A 71 -0.92 2.10 -2.53
N ILE A 72 -1.40 2.04 -1.29
CA ILE A 72 -2.24 3.09 -0.70
C ILE A 72 -1.54 4.46 -0.62
N HIS A 73 -0.21 4.48 -0.60
CA HIS A 73 0.60 5.70 -0.56
C HIS A 73 1.16 6.10 -1.94
N GLY A 74 0.80 5.40 -3.02
CA GLY A 74 1.36 5.64 -4.35
C GLY A 74 1.15 7.07 -4.88
N LEU A 75 0.07 7.73 -4.48
CA LEU A 75 -0.21 9.12 -4.85
C LEU A 75 0.42 10.15 -3.91
N ASN A 76 0.86 9.75 -2.71
CA ASN A 76 1.43 10.66 -1.74
C ASN A 76 2.81 11.14 -2.20
N GLU A 77 2.97 12.47 -2.36
CA GLU A 77 4.24 13.07 -2.79
C GLU A 77 5.41 12.77 -1.84
N LYS A 78 5.14 12.59 -0.55
CA LYS A 78 6.18 12.25 0.42
C LYS A 78 6.82 10.89 0.15
N LEU A 79 6.09 9.94 -0.44
CA LEU A 79 6.65 8.63 -0.79
C LEU A 79 7.73 8.74 -1.87
N THR A 80 7.50 9.61 -2.85
CA THR A 80 8.36 9.77 -4.04
C THR A 80 9.07 11.13 -4.07
N GLN A 81 9.32 11.73 -2.90
CA GLN A 81 9.83 13.11 -2.80
C GLN A 81 11.22 13.30 -3.43
N PHE A 82 12.02 12.25 -3.50
CA PHE A 82 13.38 12.29 -4.09
C PHE A 82 13.42 11.81 -5.54
N ILE A 83 12.26 11.53 -6.15
CA ILE A 83 12.15 11.20 -7.58
C ILE A 83 11.68 12.45 -8.32
N PRO A 84 12.37 12.89 -9.41
CA PRO A 84 11.95 14.03 -10.22
C PRO A 84 10.52 13.90 -10.72
N LYS A 85 9.81 15.04 -10.86
CA LYS A 85 8.40 15.04 -11.30
C LYS A 85 8.23 14.53 -12.73
N GLU A 86 9.20 14.84 -13.59
CA GLU A 86 9.26 14.42 -14.99
C GLU A 86 9.43 12.92 -15.18
N GLU A 87 9.95 12.23 -14.15
CA GLU A 87 10.16 10.77 -14.17
C GLU A 87 8.97 9.98 -13.60
N LYS A 88 7.89 10.65 -13.22
CA LYS A 88 6.77 9.98 -12.58
C LYS A 88 5.42 10.42 -13.10
N PHE A 89 4.51 9.45 -13.26
CA PHE A 89 3.11 9.67 -13.60
C PHE A 89 2.22 8.99 -12.58
N LYS A 90 1.24 9.70 -12.03
CA LYS A 90 0.38 9.20 -10.97
C LYS A 90 -1.01 8.89 -11.50
N ILE A 91 -1.53 7.73 -11.15
CA ILE A 91 -2.86 7.27 -11.56
C ILE A 91 -3.64 6.90 -10.30
N TYR A 92 -4.77 7.57 -10.09
CA TYR A 92 -5.74 7.15 -9.09
C TYR A 92 -6.66 6.08 -9.66
N ILE A 93 -6.73 4.94 -8.98
CA ILE A 93 -7.63 3.85 -9.35
C ILE A 93 -8.57 3.57 -8.18
N SER A 94 -9.87 3.72 -8.43
CA SER A 94 -10.91 3.33 -7.49
C SER A 94 -11.78 2.23 -8.10
N PRO A 95 -11.89 1.07 -7.47
CA PRO A 95 -12.86 0.06 -7.89
C PRO A 95 -14.27 0.58 -7.56
N LEU A 96 -15.06 0.83 -8.57
CA LEU A 96 -16.48 1.15 -8.41
C LEU A 96 -17.27 -0.16 -8.44
N ALA A 97 -17.89 -0.51 -7.32
CA ALA A 97 -18.84 -1.60 -7.28
C ALA A 97 -20.09 -1.21 -8.08
N GLN A 98 -20.42 -1.99 -9.07
CA GLN A 98 -21.65 -1.85 -9.86
C GLN A 98 -22.70 -2.91 -9.49
N ILE A 99 -22.59 -3.44 -8.27
CA ILE A 99 -23.51 -4.47 -7.77
C ILE A 99 -24.66 -3.77 -7.05
N ASN A 100 -25.88 -4.04 -7.51
CA ASN A 100 -27.09 -3.62 -6.84
C ASN A 100 -27.71 -4.79 -6.09
N ILE A 101 -28.26 -4.53 -4.92
CA ILE A 101 -29.08 -5.49 -4.15
C ILE A 101 -30.46 -5.55 -4.79
N ASP A 102 -30.98 -4.41 -5.21
CA ASP A 102 -32.23 -4.24 -5.95
C ASP A 102 -32.17 -3.01 -6.86
N VAL A 103 -33.31 -2.61 -7.44
CA VAL A 103 -33.40 -1.47 -8.38
C VAL A 103 -33.01 -0.13 -7.74
N HIS A 104 -33.09 -0.02 -6.43
CA HIS A 104 -32.85 1.24 -5.70
C HIS A 104 -31.63 1.20 -4.77
N ASN A 105 -31.13 0.01 -4.44
CA ASN A 105 -30.09 -0.17 -3.44
C ASN A 105 -28.80 -0.71 -4.07
N ARG A 106 -27.80 0.13 -4.13
CA ARG A 106 -26.46 -0.24 -4.55
C ARG A 106 -25.63 -0.73 -3.36
N VAL A 107 -24.80 -1.74 -3.57
CA VAL A 107 -23.77 -2.12 -2.59
C VAL A 107 -22.74 -0.99 -2.50
N PRO A 108 -22.54 -0.39 -1.32
CA PRO A 108 -21.52 0.64 -1.14
C PRO A 108 -20.12 0.08 -1.45
N THR A 109 -19.29 0.84 -2.15
CA THR A 109 -17.90 0.46 -2.47
C THR A 109 -17.09 0.12 -1.20
N THR A 110 -17.36 0.80 -0.11
CA THR A 110 -16.72 0.51 1.19
C THR A 110 -17.05 -0.88 1.71
N LEU A 111 -18.30 -1.34 1.54
CA LEU A 111 -18.71 -2.70 1.94
C LEU A 111 -18.03 -3.75 1.05
N GLU A 112 -17.98 -3.53 -0.25
CA GLU A 112 -17.28 -4.43 -1.17
C GLU A 112 -15.80 -4.55 -0.81
N ARG A 113 -15.13 -3.44 -0.54
CA ARG A 113 -13.73 -3.42 -0.11
C ARG A 113 -13.50 -4.19 1.19
N MET A 114 -14.40 -4.03 2.16
CA MET A 114 -14.36 -4.80 3.42
C MET A 114 -14.50 -6.30 3.16
N LEU A 115 -15.46 -6.71 2.34
CA LEU A 115 -15.67 -8.12 1.99
C LEU A 115 -14.45 -8.72 1.29
N ARG A 116 -13.89 -8.01 0.32
CA ARG A 116 -12.65 -8.42 -0.36
C ARG A 116 -11.50 -8.55 0.62
N ARG A 117 -11.36 -7.61 1.56
CA ARG A 117 -10.32 -7.66 2.59
C ARG A 117 -10.50 -8.89 3.50
N ILE A 118 -11.73 -9.17 3.95
CA ILE A 118 -12.03 -10.35 4.77
C ILE A 118 -11.57 -11.63 4.06
N VAL A 119 -11.96 -11.80 2.79
CA VAL A 119 -11.57 -12.99 2.00
C VAL A 119 -10.06 -13.07 1.85
N ARG A 120 -9.41 -11.99 1.43
CA ARG A 120 -7.95 -11.96 1.23
C ARG A 120 -7.18 -12.24 2.53
N ASP A 121 -7.56 -11.59 3.62
CA ASP A 121 -6.85 -11.67 4.89
C ASP A 121 -7.03 -13.06 5.52
N ASN A 122 -8.19 -13.69 5.32
CA ASN A 122 -8.41 -15.06 5.76
C ASN A 122 -7.60 -16.08 4.95
N LEU A 123 -7.59 -15.96 3.61
CA LEU A 123 -6.91 -16.91 2.73
C LEU A 123 -5.38 -16.78 2.76
N PHE A 124 -4.85 -15.57 2.91
CA PHE A 124 -3.42 -15.32 2.62
C PHE A 124 -2.64 -14.71 3.80
N ARG A 125 -3.31 -14.24 4.85
CA ARG A 125 -2.68 -13.51 5.95
C ARG A 125 -2.94 -14.10 7.32
N GLY A 126 -3.74 -15.16 7.42
CA GLY A 126 -4.06 -15.83 8.67
C GLY A 126 -4.94 -15.01 9.63
N HIS A 127 -5.65 -13.98 9.14
CA HIS A 127 -6.58 -13.20 9.93
C HIS A 127 -8.00 -13.73 9.82
N SER A 128 -8.71 -13.81 10.94
CA SER A 128 -10.14 -14.16 10.93
C SER A 128 -10.99 -13.00 10.39
N ALA A 129 -12.20 -13.32 9.91
CA ALA A 129 -13.18 -12.29 9.52
C ALA A 129 -13.47 -11.32 10.67
N LYS A 130 -13.55 -11.83 11.91
CA LYS A 130 -13.76 -11.02 13.11
C LYS A 130 -12.65 -10.01 13.32
N ASP A 131 -11.40 -10.42 13.18
CA ASP A 131 -10.24 -9.54 13.33
C ASP A 131 -10.21 -8.46 12.24
N THR A 132 -10.53 -8.85 10.99
CA THR A 132 -10.61 -7.90 9.88
C THR A 132 -11.72 -6.86 10.10
N ILE A 133 -12.88 -7.27 10.58
CA ILE A 133 -13.99 -6.35 10.90
C ILE A 133 -13.61 -5.43 12.07
N ALA A 134 -12.96 -5.95 13.11
CA ALA A 134 -12.52 -5.15 14.25
C ALA A 134 -11.49 -4.08 13.88
N THR A 135 -10.62 -4.37 12.92
CA THR A 135 -9.59 -3.42 12.43
C THR A 135 -10.12 -2.47 11.34
N TRP A 136 -11.32 -2.70 10.80
CA TRP A 136 -11.86 -1.91 9.68
C TRP A 136 -11.98 -0.40 9.94
N PRO A 137 -12.37 0.07 11.12
CA PRO A 137 -12.39 1.52 11.42
C PRO A 137 -11.02 2.17 11.24
N LYS A 138 -9.93 1.50 11.65
CA LYS A 138 -8.56 2.01 11.47
C LYS A 138 -8.18 2.10 9.99
N VAL A 139 -8.58 1.10 9.21
CA VAL A 139 -8.37 1.11 7.75
C VAL A 139 -9.08 2.30 7.11
N ARG A 140 -10.32 2.57 7.53
CA ARG A 140 -11.09 3.72 7.04
C ARG A 140 -10.43 5.05 7.38
N ALA A 141 -9.99 5.21 8.62
CA ALA A 141 -9.24 6.40 9.03
C ALA A 141 -7.95 6.58 8.21
N GLY A 142 -7.24 5.48 7.92
CA GLY A 142 -6.07 5.47 7.05
C GLY A 142 -6.38 5.90 5.60
N GLU A 143 -7.51 5.44 5.03
CA GLU A 143 -7.99 5.85 3.70
C GLU A 143 -8.30 7.36 3.65
N GLU A 144 -9.02 7.87 4.65
CA GLU A 144 -9.38 9.28 4.77
C GLU A 144 -8.15 10.19 4.91
N LYS A 145 -7.14 9.72 5.63
CA LYS A 145 -5.89 10.47 5.83
C LYS A 145 -4.93 10.40 4.66
N ASN A 146 -4.79 9.22 4.03
CA ASN A 146 -3.67 8.93 3.14
C ASN A 146 -4.06 8.70 1.67
N ILE A 147 -5.34 8.51 1.35
CA ILE A 147 -5.79 8.23 -0.02
C ILE A 147 -6.71 9.34 -0.54
N PHE A 148 -7.79 9.64 0.18
CA PHE A 148 -8.80 10.58 -0.31
C PHE A 148 -8.31 12.01 -0.57
N PRO A 149 -7.33 12.57 0.18
CA PRO A 149 -6.79 13.88 -0.14
C PRO A 149 -6.12 13.95 -1.52
N TYR A 150 -5.72 12.81 -2.09
CA TYR A 150 -5.05 12.72 -3.38
C TYR A 150 -5.95 12.17 -4.51
N SER A 151 -7.23 11.94 -4.22
CA SER A 151 -8.18 11.32 -5.18
C SER A 151 -9.03 12.33 -5.94
N GLY A 152 -8.95 13.60 -5.63
CA GLY A 152 -9.89 14.65 -6.04
C GLY A 152 -9.37 15.64 -7.07
N GLU A 153 -8.28 15.35 -7.76
CA GLU A 153 -7.74 16.24 -8.80
C GLU A 153 -7.54 15.51 -10.12
#